data_a7cfe4b3d8aec4c158b083c4418f4c17
#
_entry.id   a7cfe4b3d8aec4c158b083c4418f4c17
#
_cell.length_a   1.000
_cell.length_b   1.000
_cell.length_c   1.000
_cell.angle_alpha   90.00
_cell.angle_beta   90.00
_cell.angle_gamma   90.00
#
_symmetry.space_group_name_H-M   'P 1'
#
loop_
_entity.id
_entity.type
_entity.pdbx_description
1 polymer ?
#
loop_
_entity_poly.entity_id
_entity_poly.type
_entity_poly.pdbx_seq_one_letter_code
_entity_poly.pdbx_strand_id
1 'polypeptide(L)'
;MCIRDSRALDRVRDVPLLMTAALPNREAVAQRLHQHKPDTLAIVGSGWEGSYSLEDSLAAGALVHRLLELDSAANAAANDEATAALALWRQWMHDPEACLRMATHGQRLIRIGNHDADFQCCAGLDQLSTVPTQGEPGVLKAA
;
A
#
# COMPACT_ATOMS: atom_id res chain seq x y z
N MET A 1 -13.54 0.61 -7.15
CA MET A 1 -12.30 1.45 -7.13
C MET A 1 -12.72 2.91 -6.98
N CYS A 2 -12.06 3.64 -6.10
CA CYS A 2 -12.37 5.03 -5.82
C CYS A 2 -11.89 5.94 -6.97
N ILE A 3 -12.55 7.10 -7.19
CA ILE A 3 -12.14 8.09 -8.21
C ILE A 3 -10.68 8.55 -8.00
N ARG A 4 -10.21 8.58 -6.75
CA ARG A 4 -8.82 8.94 -6.40
C ARG A 4 -7.81 7.92 -6.90
N ASP A 5 -8.09 6.65 -6.67
CA ASP A 5 -7.25 5.55 -7.12
C ASP A 5 -7.16 5.55 -8.64
N SER A 6 -8.28 5.80 -9.33
CA SER A 6 -8.30 5.93 -10.79
C SER A 6 -7.41 7.06 -11.29
N ARG A 7 -7.38 8.22 -10.59
CA ARG A 7 -6.50 9.34 -10.94
C ARG A 7 -5.02 9.04 -10.71
N ALA A 8 -4.70 8.33 -9.61
CA ALA A 8 -3.34 7.91 -9.32
C ALA A 8 -2.85 6.91 -10.38
N LEU A 9 -3.67 5.89 -10.69
CA LEU A 9 -3.36 4.89 -11.71
C LEU A 9 -3.18 5.52 -13.11
N ASP A 10 -4.03 6.49 -13.48
CA ASP A 10 -3.92 7.19 -14.78
C ASP A 10 -2.59 7.94 -14.93
N ARG A 11 -2.06 8.49 -13.83
CA ARG A 11 -0.76 9.19 -13.85
C ARG A 11 0.46 8.28 -13.99
N VAL A 12 0.33 7.02 -13.62
CA VAL A 12 1.43 6.04 -13.64
C VAL A 12 1.20 4.90 -14.65
N ARG A 13 0.17 5.00 -15.50
CA ARG A 13 -0.25 3.93 -16.41
C ARG A 13 0.79 3.52 -17.45
N ASP A 14 1.77 4.38 -17.74
CA ASP A 14 2.78 4.14 -18.78
C ASP A 14 4.07 3.49 -18.24
N VAL A 15 4.08 3.07 -16.97
CA VAL A 15 5.23 2.33 -16.39
C VAL A 15 5.25 0.88 -16.88
N PRO A 16 6.43 0.25 -16.97
CA PRO A 16 6.56 -1.13 -17.46
C PRO A 16 5.81 -2.17 -16.62
N LEU A 17 5.69 -1.93 -15.31
CA LEU A 17 5.00 -2.80 -14.37
C LEU A 17 4.22 -1.96 -13.37
N LEU A 18 2.91 -2.12 -13.32
CA LEU A 18 2.02 -1.46 -12.38
C LEU A 18 1.20 -2.50 -11.63
N MET A 19 1.26 -2.46 -10.32
CA MET A 19 0.49 -3.32 -9.40
C MET A 19 -0.23 -2.46 -8.38
N THR A 20 -1.30 -3.01 -7.77
CA THR A 20 -1.90 -2.39 -6.59
C THR A 20 -1.62 -3.23 -5.35
N ALA A 21 -1.30 -2.53 -4.27
CA ALA A 21 -0.97 -3.12 -2.98
C ALA A 21 -1.86 -2.55 -1.87
N ALA A 22 -2.14 -3.40 -0.90
CA ALA A 22 -2.78 -3.05 0.37
C ALA A 22 -2.23 -4.00 1.45
N LEU A 23 -2.50 -3.75 2.71
CA LEU A 23 -2.07 -4.64 3.79
C LEU A 23 -2.52 -6.10 3.56
N PRO A 24 -3.77 -6.36 3.10
CA PRO A 24 -4.22 -7.74 2.87
C PRO A 24 -3.45 -8.53 1.80
N ASN A 25 -2.84 -7.89 0.81
CA ASN A 25 -2.07 -8.59 -0.24
C ASN A 25 -0.57 -8.22 -0.25
N ARG A 26 -0.09 -7.61 0.82
CA ARG A 26 1.30 -7.13 0.95
C ARG A 26 2.34 -8.20 0.61
N GLU A 27 2.19 -9.41 1.19
CA GLU A 27 3.11 -10.53 0.95
C GLU A 27 3.15 -10.93 -0.52
N ALA A 28 1.99 -11.12 -1.13
CA ALA A 28 1.90 -11.52 -2.53
C ALA A 28 2.56 -10.49 -3.47
N VAL A 29 2.33 -9.20 -3.22
CA VAL A 29 2.96 -8.11 -3.98
C VAL A 29 4.46 -8.08 -3.74
N ALA A 30 4.93 -8.21 -2.49
CA ALA A 30 6.36 -8.21 -2.16
C ALA A 30 7.10 -9.38 -2.84
N GLN A 31 6.53 -10.58 -2.82
CA GLN A 31 7.08 -11.76 -3.50
C GLN A 31 7.17 -11.54 -5.02
N ARG A 32 6.13 -10.97 -5.62
CA ARG A 32 6.10 -10.68 -7.05
C ARG A 32 7.17 -9.67 -7.45
N LEU A 33 7.36 -8.61 -6.66
CA LEU A 33 8.40 -7.62 -6.85
C LEU A 33 9.80 -8.22 -6.65
N HIS A 34 9.99 -9.04 -5.62
CA HIS A 34 11.27 -9.73 -5.37
C HIS A 34 11.65 -10.67 -6.52
N GLN A 35 10.70 -11.37 -7.13
CA GLN A 35 10.93 -12.19 -8.31
C GLN A 35 11.26 -11.36 -9.57
N HIS A 36 10.61 -10.21 -9.72
CA HIS A 36 10.78 -9.33 -10.88
C HIS A 36 12.08 -8.51 -10.82
N LYS A 37 12.58 -8.22 -9.62
CA LYS A 37 13.83 -7.48 -9.35
C LYS A 37 13.95 -6.16 -10.13
N PRO A 38 13.00 -5.23 -9.99
CA PRO A 38 13.12 -3.93 -10.63
C PRO A 38 14.29 -3.15 -10.02
N ASP A 39 15.04 -2.41 -10.86
CA ASP A 39 16.12 -1.51 -10.39
C ASP A 39 15.59 -0.38 -9.50
N THR A 40 14.39 0.07 -9.76
CA THR A 40 13.70 1.13 -9.02
C THR A 40 12.23 0.79 -8.84
N LEU A 41 11.75 0.95 -7.61
CA LEU A 41 10.34 0.82 -7.24
C LEU A 41 9.81 2.16 -6.73
N ALA A 42 8.76 2.67 -7.33
CA ALA A 42 7.99 3.79 -6.81
C ALA A 42 6.69 3.29 -6.17
N ILE A 43 6.42 3.68 -4.94
CA ILE A 43 5.15 3.41 -4.25
C ILE A 43 4.37 4.73 -4.21
N VAL A 44 3.19 4.74 -4.80
CA VAL A 44 2.36 5.94 -4.96
C VAL A 44 1.09 5.79 -4.15
N GLY A 45 0.92 6.65 -3.13
CA GLY A 45 -0.33 6.79 -2.40
C GLY A 45 -1.34 7.63 -3.18
N SER A 46 -2.63 7.27 -3.13
CA SER A 46 -3.68 8.05 -3.79
C SER A 46 -4.09 9.31 -3.01
N GLY A 47 -3.75 9.36 -1.73
CA GLY A 47 -4.06 10.49 -0.85
C GLY A 47 -5.55 10.60 -0.50
N TRP A 48 -5.90 11.60 0.28
CA TRP A 48 -7.28 11.96 0.61
C TRP A 48 -7.56 13.43 0.25
N GLU A 49 -8.47 13.67 -0.71
CA GLU A 49 -8.86 15.02 -1.15
C GLU A 49 -7.67 15.96 -1.49
N GLY A 50 -6.61 15.37 -2.07
CA GLY A 50 -5.37 16.09 -2.40
C GLY A 50 -4.40 16.27 -1.24
N SER A 51 -4.71 15.72 -0.07
CA SER A 51 -3.87 15.76 1.13
C SER A 51 -3.19 14.42 1.40
N TYR A 52 -2.25 14.44 2.33
CA TYR A 52 -1.57 13.25 2.85
C TYR A 52 -2.56 12.25 3.44
N SER A 53 -2.33 10.96 3.19
CA SER A 53 -3.08 9.84 3.75
C SER A 53 -2.15 9.02 4.64
N LEU A 54 -2.49 8.90 5.92
CA LEU A 54 -1.73 8.12 6.89
C LEU A 54 -1.80 6.63 6.56
N GLU A 55 -2.97 6.15 6.14
CA GLU A 55 -3.22 4.78 5.74
C GLU A 55 -2.41 4.36 4.52
N ASP A 56 -2.26 5.24 3.52
CA ASP A 56 -1.43 4.97 2.34
C ASP A 56 0.05 4.85 2.74
N SER A 57 0.52 5.73 3.63
CA SER A 57 1.89 5.69 4.14
C SER A 57 2.16 4.47 5.01
N LEU A 58 1.16 4.03 5.80
CA LEU A 58 1.26 2.79 6.57
C LEU A 58 1.42 1.59 5.64
N ALA A 59 0.59 1.48 4.60
CA ALA A 59 0.66 0.41 3.62
C ALA A 59 1.98 0.43 2.83
N ALA A 60 2.45 1.61 2.43
CA ALA A 60 3.74 1.79 1.78
C ALA A 60 4.88 1.31 2.67
N GLY A 61 4.90 1.72 3.94
CA GLY A 61 5.90 1.29 4.91
C GLY A 61 5.88 -0.21 5.17
N ALA A 62 4.70 -0.83 5.20
CA ALA A 62 4.53 -2.27 5.32
C ALA A 62 5.17 -3.02 4.15
N LEU A 63 4.98 -2.54 2.92
CA LEU A 63 5.56 -3.13 1.72
C LEU A 63 7.10 -2.96 1.71
N VAL A 64 7.60 -1.75 2.01
CA VAL A 64 9.05 -1.49 2.13
C VAL A 64 9.67 -2.41 3.17
N HIS A 65 9.06 -2.54 4.35
CA HIS A 65 9.55 -3.43 5.40
C HIS A 65 9.66 -4.87 4.90
N ARG A 66 8.63 -5.37 4.23
CA ARG A 66 8.62 -6.76 3.74
C ARG A 66 9.67 -6.99 2.65
N LEU A 67 9.89 -6.04 1.76
CA LEU A 67 10.94 -6.13 0.74
C LEU A 67 12.34 -6.17 1.38
N LEU A 68 12.58 -5.39 2.44
CA LEU A 68 13.84 -5.42 3.20
C LEU A 68 14.05 -6.76 3.92
N GLU A 69 12.98 -7.39 4.42
CA GLU A 69 13.06 -8.74 5.00
C GLU A 69 13.41 -9.82 3.96
N LEU A 70 12.89 -9.69 2.73
CA LEU A 70 13.16 -10.62 1.64
C LEU A 70 14.61 -10.52 1.13
N ASP A 71 15.14 -9.32 1.01
CA ASP A 71 16.50 -9.07 0.56
C ASP A 71 16.98 -7.67 1.01
N SER A 72 17.62 -7.62 2.17
CA SER A 72 18.16 -6.37 2.72
C SER A 72 19.43 -5.89 2.00
N ALA A 73 20.08 -6.73 1.21
CA ALA A 73 21.26 -6.35 0.45
C ALA A 73 20.88 -5.65 -0.88
N ALA A 74 19.76 -6.06 -1.49
CA ALA A 74 19.29 -5.51 -2.75
C ALA A 74 18.30 -4.37 -2.58
N ASN A 75 17.62 -4.25 -1.42
CA ASN A 75 16.56 -3.27 -1.17
C ASN A 75 16.98 -2.20 -0.18
N ALA A 76 16.65 -0.96 -0.46
CA ALA A 76 16.86 0.18 0.44
C ALA A 76 15.72 1.21 0.29
N ALA A 77 15.39 1.90 1.38
CA ALA A 77 14.57 3.11 1.32
C ALA A 77 15.40 4.22 0.67
N ALA A 78 14.99 4.68 -0.52
CA ALA A 78 15.80 5.55 -1.36
C ALA A 78 15.53 7.05 -1.10
N ASN A 79 14.52 7.41 -0.29
CA ASN A 79 14.16 8.78 0.02
C ASN A 79 13.57 8.92 1.44
N ASP A 80 13.35 10.16 1.86
CA ASP A 80 12.83 10.47 3.19
C ASP A 80 11.39 9.97 3.38
N GLU A 81 10.56 10.02 2.35
CA GLU A 81 9.17 9.54 2.39
C GLU A 81 9.11 8.03 2.63
N ALA A 82 9.96 7.24 1.94
CA ALA A 82 10.06 5.80 2.17
C ALA A 82 10.59 5.48 3.57
N THR A 83 11.56 6.26 4.06
CA THR A 83 12.10 6.14 5.42
C THR A 83 11.04 6.45 6.47
N ALA A 84 10.27 7.54 6.28
CA ALA A 84 9.18 7.92 7.16
C ALA A 84 8.05 6.89 7.18
N ALA A 85 7.67 6.37 6.00
CA ALA A 85 6.67 5.32 5.87
C ALA A 85 7.10 4.04 6.60
N LEU A 86 8.37 3.64 6.45
CA LEU A 86 8.94 2.50 7.15
C LEU A 86 8.93 2.69 8.68
N ALA A 87 9.27 3.89 9.17
CA ALA A 87 9.21 4.21 10.59
C ALA A 87 7.77 4.16 11.12
N LEU A 88 6.80 4.70 10.37
CA LEU A 88 5.38 4.60 10.68
C LEU A 88 4.92 3.15 10.78
N TRP A 89 5.27 2.32 9.80
CA TRP A 89 4.94 0.90 9.84
C TRP A 89 5.53 0.21 11.08
N ARG A 90 6.80 0.40 11.38
CA ARG A 90 7.46 -0.21 12.54
C ARG A 90 6.80 0.16 13.86
N GLN A 91 6.25 1.37 13.96
CA GLN A 91 5.50 1.81 15.14
C GLN A 91 4.17 1.06 15.29
N TRP A 92 3.48 0.75 14.16
CA TRP A 92 2.12 0.24 14.17
C TRP A 92 1.96 -1.19 13.65
N MET A 93 3.03 -1.88 13.31
CA MET A 93 2.97 -3.22 12.71
C MET A 93 2.30 -4.28 13.60
N HIS A 94 2.24 -4.06 14.92
CA HIS A 94 1.58 -4.96 15.87
C HIS A 94 0.09 -4.64 16.05
N ASP A 95 -0.36 -3.46 15.64
CA ASP A 95 -1.76 -3.03 15.67
C ASP A 95 -2.05 -2.04 14.52
N PRO A 96 -2.05 -2.51 13.27
CA PRO A 96 -2.34 -1.66 12.12
C PRO A 96 -3.76 -1.06 12.17
N GLU A 97 -4.72 -1.78 12.75
CA GLU A 97 -6.10 -1.31 12.88
C GLU A 97 -6.19 -0.03 13.71
N ALA A 98 -5.45 0.06 14.82
CA ALA A 98 -5.42 1.26 15.64
C ALA A 98 -4.88 2.47 14.84
N CYS A 99 -3.86 2.28 14.00
CA CYS A 99 -3.36 3.32 13.11
C CYS A 99 -4.42 3.75 12.08
N LEU A 100 -5.11 2.81 11.43
CA LEU A 100 -6.19 3.11 10.48
C LEU A 100 -7.33 3.89 11.15
N ARG A 101 -7.72 3.52 12.37
CA ARG A 101 -8.75 4.21 13.15
C ARG A 101 -8.33 5.63 13.54
N MET A 102 -7.04 5.85 13.81
CA MET A 102 -6.49 7.16 14.17
C MET A 102 -6.38 8.12 12.98
N ALA A 103 -6.24 7.60 11.76
CA ALA A 103 -6.15 8.39 10.55
C ALA A 103 -7.36 9.32 10.37
N THR A 104 -7.18 10.46 9.71
CA THR A 104 -8.25 11.45 9.49
C THR A 104 -9.46 10.81 8.81
N HIS A 105 -9.24 9.97 7.80
CA HIS A 105 -10.31 9.23 7.14
C HIS A 105 -10.95 8.20 8.08
N GLY A 106 -10.16 7.48 8.87
CA GLY A 106 -10.64 6.54 9.88
C GLY A 106 -11.55 7.21 10.90
N GLN A 107 -11.16 8.37 11.42
CA GLN A 107 -11.97 9.17 12.33
C GLN A 107 -13.30 9.62 11.70
N ARG A 108 -13.29 9.91 10.39
CA ARG A 108 -14.53 10.19 9.65
C ARG A 108 -15.43 8.95 9.58
N LEU A 109 -14.89 7.78 9.27
CA LEU A 109 -15.65 6.52 9.21
C LEU A 109 -16.26 6.16 10.57
N ILE A 110 -15.51 6.34 11.67
CA ILE A 110 -16.03 6.14 13.04
C ILE A 110 -17.22 7.03 13.31
N ARG A 111 -17.20 8.31 12.90
CA ARG A 111 -18.33 9.23 13.09
C ARG A 111 -19.56 8.86 12.25
N ILE A 112 -19.38 8.27 11.07
CA ILE A 112 -20.48 7.79 10.21
C ILE A 112 -21.08 6.51 10.82
N GLY A 113 -20.26 5.64 11.42
CA GLY A 113 -20.65 4.38 12.04
C GLY A 113 -20.72 3.20 11.08
N ASN A 114 -20.82 2.00 11.63
CA ASN A 114 -20.95 0.72 10.90
C ASN A 114 -19.77 0.35 9.96
N HIS A 115 -18.53 0.77 10.30
CA HIS A 115 -17.32 0.47 9.53
C HIS A 115 -16.29 -0.41 10.26
N ASP A 116 -16.68 -1.07 11.37
CA ASP A 116 -15.72 -1.89 12.13
C ASP A 116 -15.18 -3.07 11.32
N ALA A 117 -16.05 -3.73 10.55
CA ALA A 117 -15.64 -4.80 9.64
C ALA A 117 -14.68 -4.32 8.54
N ASP A 118 -14.83 -3.09 8.07
CA ASP A 118 -13.94 -2.50 7.08
C ASP A 118 -12.53 -2.28 7.68
N PHE A 119 -12.44 -1.77 8.91
CA PHE A 119 -11.15 -1.62 9.60
C PHE A 119 -10.45 -2.97 9.80
N GLN A 120 -11.18 -3.99 10.26
CA GLN A 120 -10.63 -5.33 10.44
C GLN A 120 -10.15 -5.93 9.12
N CYS A 121 -10.93 -5.79 8.06
CA CYS A 121 -10.56 -6.28 6.74
C CYS A 121 -9.32 -5.55 6.20
N CYS A 122 -9.29 -4.22 6.27
CA CYS A 122 -8.18 -3.41 5.76
C CYS A 122 -6.88 -3.56 6.58
N ALA A 123 -6.98 -3.85 7.87
CA ALA A 123 -5.84 -4.10 8.75
C ALA A 123 -5.29 -5.53 8.64
N GLY A 124 -6.09 -6.46 8.09
CA GLY A 124 -5.71 -7.86 7.97
C GLY A 124 -4.50 -8.05 7.06
N LEU A 125 -3.38 -8.55 7.62
CA LEU A 125 -2.14 -8.74 6.87
C LEU A 125 -2.18 -10.04 6.06
N ASP A 126 -1.75 -9.94 4.78
CA ASP A 126 -1.36 -11.08 3.95
C ASP A 126 -2.46 -12.15 3.78
N GLN A 127 -3.73 -11.73 3.82
CA GLN A 127 -4.89 -12.61 3.69
C GLN A 127 -5.24 -12.94 2.23
N LEU A 128 -4.70 -12.16 1.29
CA LEU A 128 -4.99 -12.31 -0.13
C LEU A 128 -3.72 -12.63 -0.92
N SER A 129 -3.83 -13.61 -1.81
CA SER A 129 -2.77 -13.97 -2.76
C SER A 129 -2.87 -13.22 -4.09
N THR A 130 -3.95 -12.48 -4.31
CA THR A 130 -4.19 -11.75 -5.56
C THR A 130 -3.31 -10.52 -5.66
N VAL A 131 -2.60 -10.38 -6.79
CA VAL A 131 -1.81 -9.21 -7.15
C VAL A 131 -2.44 -8.54 -8.38
N PRO A 132 -3.33 -7.53 -8.19
CA PRO A 132 -3.90 -6.83 -9.34
C PRO A 132 -2.77 -6.12 -10.11
N THR A 133 -2.58 -6.55 -11.36
CA THR A 133 -1.50 -6.07 -12.23
C THR A 133 -2.09 -5.49 -13.50
N GLN A 134 -1.53 -4.38 -13.98
CA GLN A 134 -1.96 -3.77 -15.23
C GLN A 134 -1.54 -4.64 -16.41
N GLY A 135 -2.51 -5.09 -17.21
CA GLY A 135 -2.28 -5.77 -18.48
C GLY A 135 -2.31 -4.81 -19.67
N GLU A 136 -3.33 -3.98 -19.71
CA GLU A 136 -3.51 -2.91 -20.68
C GLU A 136 -3.63 -1.57 -19.92
N PRO A 137 -3.22 -0.42 -20.48
CA PRO A 137 -3.32 0.86 -19.80
C PRO A 137 -4.71 1.10 -19.19
N GLY A 138 -4.75 1.30 -17.87
CA GLY A 138 -6.00 1.51 -17.13
C GLY A 138 -6.79 0.25 -16.79
N VAL A 139 -6.34 -0.95 -17.16
CA VAL A 139 -7.01 -2.23 -16.87
C VAL A 139 -6.17 -3.08 -15.93
N LEU A 140 -6.63 -3.25 -14.70
CA LEU A 140 -6.03 -4.16 -13.72
C LEU A 140 -6.70 -5.54 -13.83
N LYS A 141 -5.90 -6.58 -13.89
CA LYS A 141 -6.33 -7.99 -13.88
C LYS A 141 -5.74 -8.69 -12.65
N ALA A 142 -6.47 -9.63 -12.09
CA ALA A 142 -5.93 -10.52 -11.07
C ALA A 142 -4.82 -11.39 -11.71
N ALA A 143 -3.68 -11.45 -11.10
CA ALA A 143 -2.54 -12.26 -11.52
C ALA A 143 -2.06 -13.14 -10.37
#